data_8bb1c224d672012b5441e0921f27f65f
#
_entry.id   8bb1c224d672012b5441e0921f27f65f
#
_cell.length_a   1.000
_cell.length_b   1.000
_cell.length_c   1.000
_cell.angle_alpha   90.00
_cell.angle_beta   90.00
_cell.angle_gamma   90.00
#
_symmetry.space_group_name_H-M   'P 1'
#
loop_
_entity.id
_entity.type
_entity.pdbx_description
1 polymer ?
#
loop_
_entity_poly.entity_id
_entity_poly.type
_entity_poly.pdbx_seq_one_letter_code
_entity_poly.pdbx_strand_id
1 'polypeptide(L)'
;MQTAGKAVAIITARGGSKRIPHKNIKEFCGKPILAYSIEAALASGVFDRVMVSTDDEEIAEVARKYGAEVPFMRSEKTANDYATTKDVLEEVLAEYEKRGEHFDTLCCIYPTAPFITPDRLAEAMHLLEEKKGDTLLPVVRFSFPPQRCVVQDEDGYLEFKWPNIVTAVPRIWSPIIMMRDSSTVCGCRLFWHSRI
;
A
#
# COMPACT_ATOMS: atom_id res chain seq x y z
N MET A 1 28.46 12.38 6.56
CA MET A 1 27.48 11.44 6.01
C MET A 1 26.31 11.41 6.99
N GLN A 2 25.16 11.97 6.62
CA GLN A 2 23.95 11.73 7.39
C GLN A 2 23.65 10.24 7.25
N THR A 3 23.53 9.53 8.37
CA THR A 3 23.04 8.16 8.39
C THR A 3 21.63 8.21 7.83
N ALA A 4 21.39 7.50 6.72
CA ALA A 4 20.03 7.29 6.24
C ALA A 4 19.19 6.79 7.43
N GLY A 5 18.02 7.41 7.65
CA GLY A 5 17.14 7.00 8.73
C GLY A 5 16.65 5.57 8.53
N LYS A 6 16.24 4.91 9.63
CA LYS A 6 15.73 3.53 9.57
C LYS A 6 14.42 3.46 8.78
N ALA A 7 14.31 2.46 7.91
CA ALA A 7 13.15 2.23 7.07
C ALA A 7 12.51 0.85 7.32
N VAL A 8 11.16 0.80 7.36
CA VAL A 8 10.40 -0.44 7.50
C VAL A 8 9.43 -0.64 6.34
N ALA A 9 9.41 -1.85 5.77
CA ALA A 9 8.34 -2.30 4.88
C ALA A 9 7.26 -3.02 5.70
N ILE A 10 6.02 -2.56 5.61
CA ILE A 10 4.86 -3.13 6.31
C ILE A 10 3.90 -3.69 5.27
N ILE A 11 3.72 -5.00 5.25
CA ILE A 11 2.78 -5.70 4.36
C ILE A 11 1.52 -6.02 5.15
N THR A 12 0.38 -5.40 4.77
CA THR A 12 -0.88 -5.50 5.52
C THR A 12 -1.74 -6.65 5.02
N ALA A 13 -1.68 -7.82 5.66
CA ALA A 13 -2.32 -9.06 5.23
C ALA A 13 -3.28 -9.63 6.28
N ARG A 14 -4.55 -9.17 6.30
CA ARG A 14 -5.55 -9.73 7.21
C ARG A 14 -6.12 -11.07 6.75
N GLY A 15 -6.55 -11.94 7.69
CA GLY A 15 -7.16 -13.25 7.42
C GLY A 15 -8.58 -13.13 6.87
N GLY A 16 -9.40 -12.20 7.36
CA GLY A 16 -10.84 -12.08 7.10
C GLY A 16 -11.24 -11.61 5.68
N SER A 17 -10.72 -12.23 4.63
CA SER A 17 -11.11 -11.89 3.26
C SER A 17 -12.44 -12.54 2.85
N LYS A 18 -13.53 -11.74 2.77
CA LYS A 18 -14.89 -12.23 2.48
C LYS A 18 -15.11 -12.60 1.00
N ARG A 19 -14.55 -11.84 0.06
CA ARG A 19 -14.74 -12.06 -1.39
C ARG A 19 -13.94 -13.23 -1.94
N ILE A 20 -12.75 -13.43 -1.44
CA ILE A 20 -11.85 -14.53 -1.83
C ILE A 20 -11.28 -15.09 -0.52
N PRO A 21 -11.73 -16.27 -0.07
CA PRO A 21 -11.16 -16.91 1.13
C PRO A 21 -9.64 -17.09 0.99
N HIS A 22 -8.91 -16.85 2.08
CA HIS A 22 -7.45 -16.97 2.15
C HIS A 22 -6.69 -16.21 1.04
N LYS A 23 -7.27 -15.11 0.53
CA LYS A 23 -6.76 -14.34 -0.62
C LYS A 23 -5.24 -14.11 -0.56
N ASN A 24 -4.73 -13.74 0.61
CA ASN A 24 -3.35 -13.31 0.77
C ASN A 24 -2.32 -14.46 0.67
N ILE A 25 -2.76 -15.70 0.90
CA ILE A 25 -1.92 -16.90 0.77
C ILE A 25 -2.35 -17.82 -0.36
N LYS A 26 -3.34 -17.38 -1.15
CA LYS A 26 -3.76 -18.14 -2.33
C LYS A 26 -2.62 -18.24 -3.33
N GLU A 27 -2.48 -19.43 -3.93
CA GLU A 27 -1.46 -19.67 -4.93
C GLU A 27 -1.66 -18.80 -6.18
N PHE A 28 -0.60 -18.17 -6.60
CA PHE A 28 -0.51 -17.36 -7.80
C PHE A 28 0.82 -17.68 -8.51
N CYS A 29 0.76 -18.28 -9.70
CA CYS A 29 1.93 -18.68 -10.48
C CYS A 29 2.99 -19.44 -9.65
N GLY A 30 2.56 -20.47 -8.91
CA GLY A 30 3.43 -21.44 -8.23
C GLY A 30 3.86 -21.08 -6.81
N LYS A 31 3.39 -19.95 -6.24
CA LYS A 31 3.64 -19.60 -4.82
C LYS A 31 2.52 -18.71 -4.27
N PRO A 32 2.38 -18.60 -2.92
CA PRO A 32 1.41 -17.69 -2.32
C PRO A 32 1.58 -16.25 -2.82
N ILE A 33 0.47 -15.56 -3.11
CA ILE A 33 0.53 -14.20 -3.68
C ILE A 33 1.27 -13.21 -2.76
N LEU A 34 1.18 -13.39 -1.44
CA LEU A 34 1.91 -12.61 -0.43
C LEU A 34 3.43 -12.69 -0.62
N ALA A 35 3.94 -13.85 -1.06
CA ALA A 35 5.37 -14.09 -1.23
C ALA A 35 6.03 -13.12 -2.21
N TYR A 36 5.31 -12.71 -3.25
CA TYR A 36 5.83 -11.74 -4.23
C TYR A 36 6.16 -10.38 -3.58
N SER A 37 5.26 -9.88 -2.72
CA SER A 37 5.48 -8.63 -2.00
C SER A 37 6.63 -8.73 -1.00
N ILE A 38 6.75 -9.86 -0.31
CA ILE A 38 7.83 -10.12 0.66
C ILE A 38 9.18 -10.16 -0.05
N GLU A 39 9.29 -11.00 -1.09
CA GLU A 39 10.53 -11.17 -1.83
C GLU A 39 10.99 -9.87 -2.49
N ALA A 40 10.06 -9.09 -3.07
CA ALA A 40 10.39 -7.81 -3.64
C ALA A 40 10.92 -6.83 -2.59
N ALA A 41 10.30 -6.78 -1.42
CA ALA A 41 10.74 -5.91 -0.32
C ALA A 41 12.13 -6.31 0.19
N LEU A 42 12.37 -7.60 0.43
CA LEU A 42 13.67 -8.11 0.87
C LEU A 42 14.76 -7.88 -0.18
N ALA A 43 14.48 -8.21 -1.44
CA ALA A 43 15.45 -8.07 -2.53
C ALA A 43 15.76 -6.61 -2.86
N SER A 44 14.93 -5.65 -2.51
CA SER A 44 15.19 -4.22 -2.73
C SER A 44 16.39 -3.70 -1.92
N GLY A 45 16.68 -4.31 -0.76
CA GLY A 45 17.78 -3.95 0.12
C GLY A 45 17.69 -2.56 0.77
N VAL A 46 16.52 -1.90 0.69
CA VAL A 46 16.35 -0.53 1.20
C VAL A 46 15.59 -0.45 2.53
N PHE A 47 15.21 -1.59 3.09
CA PHE A 47 14.49 -1.66 4.35
C PHE A 47 15.31 -2.35 5.44
N ASP A 48 15.35 -1.76 6.63
CA ASP A 48 15.98 -2.38 7.81
C ASP A 48 15.13 -3.54 8.35
N ARG A 49 13.80 -3.46 8.15
CA ARG A 49 12.83 -4.49 8.51
C ARG A 49 11.81 -4.68 7.40
N VAL A 50 11.47 -5.94 7.13
CA VAL A 50 10.34 -6.33 6.27
C VAL A 50 9.40 -7.17 7.12
N MET A 51 8.22 -6.64 7.42
CA MET A 51 7.25 -7.30 8.29
C MET A 51 5.89 -7.47 7.63
N VAL A 52 5.18 -8.50 8.06
CA VAL A 52 3.77 -8.73 7.71
C VAL A 52 2.91 -8.48 8.95
N SER A 53 1.96 -7.55 8.83
CA SER A 53 0.93 -7.32 9.83
C SER A 53 -0.29 -8.18 9.52
N THR A 54 -0.57 -9.17 10.36
CA THR A 54 -1.68 -10.11 10.20
C THR A 54 -2.31 -10.49 11.53
N ASP A 55 -3.58 -10.87 11.51
CA ASP A 55 -4.38 -11.46 12.59
C ASP A 55 -4.55 -12.98 12.44
N ASP A 56 -3.94 -13.58 11.42
CA ASP A 56 -4.11 -14.97 11.00
C ASP A 56 -2.77 -15.70 11.07
N GLU A 57 -2.72 -16.80 11.86
CA GLU A 57 -1.46 -17.55 12.06
C GLU A 57 -0.99 -18.27 10.80
N GLU A 58 -1.91 -18.74 9.93
CA GLU A 58 -1.52 -19.36 8.66
C GLU A 58 -0.79 -18.35 7.75
N ILE A 59 -1.29 -17.13 7.71
CA ILE A 59 -0.62 -16.03 6.99
C ILE A 59 0.74 -15.72 7.63
N ALA A 60 0.81 -15.72 8.97
CA ALA A 60 2.05 -15.46 9.69
C ALA A 60 3.11 -16.54 9.42
N GLU A 61 2.72 -17.80 9.38
CA GLU A 61 3.63 -18.92 9.04
C GLU A 61 4.16 -18.78 7.59
N VAL A 62 3.28 -18.48 6.64
CA VAL A 62 3.67 -18.22 5.25
C VAL A 62 4.63 -17.03 5.19
N ALA A 63 4.35 -15.94 5.91
CA ALA A 63 5.22 -14.76 5.93
C ALA A 63 6.63 -15.10 6.43
N ARG A 64 6.74 -15.80 7.55
CA ARG A 64 8.01 -16.25 8.11
C ARG A 64 8.77 -17.19 7.18
N LYS A 65 8.07 -18.12 6.51
CA LYS A 65 8.65 -19.03 5.52
C LYS A 65 9.32 -18.28 4.35
N TYR A 66 8.76 -17.14 3.94
CA TYR A 66 9.32 -16.33 2.87
C TYR A 66 10.27 -15.21 3.35
N GLY A 67 10.62 -15.21 4.63
CA GLY A 67 11.66 -14.36 5.23
C GLY A 67 11.18 -13.03 5.80
N ALA A 68 9.87 -12.77 5.84
CA ALA A 68 9.34 -11.61 6.52
C ALA A 68 9.20 -11.85 8.04
N GLU A 69 9.32 -10.80 8.82
CA GLU A 69 9.10 -10.84 10.26
C GLU A 69 7.60 -10.71 10.57
N VAL A 70 7.16 -11.42 11.62
CA VAL A 70 5.85 -11.23 12.26
C VAL A 70 6.12 -11.14 13.76
N PRO A 71 6.60 -9.98 14.26
CA PRO A 71 7.03 -9.83 15.65
C PRO A 71 5.86 -9.78 16.64
N PHE A 72 4.68 -9.51 16.15
CA PHE A 72 3.41 -9.49 16.90
C PHE A 72 2.24 -9.71 15.96
N MET A 73 1.15 -10.24 16.50
CA MET A 73 -0.10 -10.39 15.78
C MET A 73 -0.89 -9.07 15.84
N ARG A 74 -1.63 -8.78 14.77
CA ARG A 74 -2.53 -7.63 14.69
C ARG A 74 -3.68 -7.78 15.67
N SER A 75 -4.07 -6.69 16.32
CA SER A 75 -5.20 -6.70 17.26
C SER A 75 -6.55 -6.79 16.52
N GLU A 76 -7.58 -7.25 17.23
CA GLU A 76 -8.96 -7.28 16.73
C GLU A 76 -9.46 -5.88 16.34
N LYS A 77 -8.92 -4.83 16.98
CA LYS A 77 -9.27 -3.44 16.70
C LYS A 77 -8.94 -3.05 15.24
N THR A 78 -7.87 -3.57 14.67
CA THR A 78 -7.40 -3.25 13.31
C THR A 78 -7.59 -4.41 12.32
N ALA A 79 -8.09 -5.56 12.77
CA ALA A 79 -8.37 -6.74 11.94
C ALA A 79 -9.76 -6.72 11.31
N ASN A 80 -10.65 -5.81 11.72
CA ASN A 80 -12.03 -5.73 11.24
C ASN A 80 -12.16 -5.05 9.85
N ASP A 81 -13.39 -5.03 9.30
CA ASP A 81 -13.67 -4.48 7.97
C ASP A 81 -13.65 -2.95 7.90
N TYR A 82 -13.71 -2.27 9.04
CA TYR A 82 -13.80 -0.80 9.15
C TYR A 82 -12.43 -0.15 9.37
N ALA A 83 -11.46 -0.94 9.82
CA ALA A 83 -10.10 -0.45 10.05
C ALA A 83 -9.46 0.00 8.73
N THR A 84 -8.96 1.21 8.73
CA THR A 84 -8.23 1.77 7.60
C THR A 84 -6.79 1.28 7.56
N THR A 85 -6.13 1.41 6.42
CA THR A 85 -4.69 1.13 6.32
C THR A 85 -3.90 1.99 7.31
N LYS A 86 -4.32 3.23 7.54
CA LYS A 86 -3.71 4.13 8.51
C LYS A 86 -3.73 3.54 9.91
N ASP A 87 -4.90 3.05 10.38
CA ASP A 87 -5.03 2.47 11.72
C ASP A 87 -4.08 1.28 11.92
N VAL A 88 -3.92 0.45 10.88
CA VAL A 88 -2.98 -0.68 10.90
C VAL A 88 -1.53 -0.22 11.00
N LEU A 89 -1.15 0.79 10.23
CA LEU A 89 0.22 1.31 10.24
C LEU A 89 0.55 1.98 11.59
N GLU A 90 -0.38 2.75 12.15
CA GLU A 90 -0.23 3.36 13.47
C GLU A 90 -0.07 2.31 14.58
N GLU A 91 -0.86 1.22 14.55
CA GLU A 91 -0.71 0.11 15.49
C GLU A 91 0.67 -0.52 15.37
N VAL A 92 1.11 -0.83 14.14
CA VAL A 92 2.42 -1.47 13.90
C VAL A 92 3.55 -0.61 14.44
N LEU A 93 3.54 0.69 14.17
CA LEU A 93 4.59 1.59 14.65
C LEU A 93 4.57 1.73 16.17
N ALA A 94 3.39 1.85 16.77
CA ALA A 94 3.26 1.90 18.23
C ALA A 94 3.78 0.62 18.92
N GLU A 95 3.58 -0.55 18.27
CA GLU A 95 4.11 -1.82 18.77
C GLU A 95 5.64 -1.92 18.66
N TYR A 96 6.22 -1.36 17.60
CA TYR A 96 7.68 -1.25 17.48
C TYR A 96 8.27 -0.27 18.50
N GLU A 97 7.64 0.88 18.72
CA GLU A 97 8.08 1.84 19.74
C GLU A 97 8.09 1.25 21.16
N LYS A 98 7.06 0.46 21.52
CA LYS A 98 7.03 -0.27 22.81
C LYS A 98 8.21 -1.25 22.96
N ARG A 99 8.76 -1.71 21.84
CA ARG A 99 9.94 -2.59 21.77
C ARG A 99 11.27 -1.85 21.66
N GLY A 100 11.21 -0.50 21.69
CA GLY A 100 12.39 0.35 21.58
C GLY A 100 12.94 0.48 20.15
N GLU A 101 12.14 0.12 19.13
CA GLU A 101 12.49 0.32 17.73
C GLU A 101 11.73 1.50 17.15
N HIS A 102 12.45 2.38 16.48
CA HIS A 102 11.90 3.55 15.80
C HIS A 102 12.32 3.56 14.34
N PHE A 103 11.41 3.98 13.45
CA PHE A 103 11.64 4.10 12.01
C PHE A 103 11.33 5.53 11.55
N ASP A 104 12.21 6.08 10.70
CA ASP A 104 12.06 7.40 10.11
C ASP A 104 11.17 7.37 8.87
N THR A 105 11.13 6.20 8.19
CA THR A 105 10.37 6.02 6.96
C THR A 105 9.69 4.66 6.98
N LEU A 106 8.44 4.61 6.50
CA LEU A 106 7.72 3.38 6.29
C LEU A 106 7.30 3.23 4.82
N CYS A 107 7.23 1.99 4.35
CA CYS A 107 6.64 1.64 3.07
C CYS A 107 5.50 0.65 3.30
N CYS A 108 4.27 1.06 3.01
CA CYS A 108 3.12 0.16 3.04
C CYS A 108 3.01 -0.59 1.72
N ILE A 109 3.07 -1.91 1.76
CA ILE A 109 2.93 -2.78 0.59
C ILE A 109 1.66 -3.62 0.75
N TYR A 110 0.83 -3.67 -0.30
CA TYR A 110 -0.31 -4.58 -0.26
C TYR A 110 0.12 -6.02 -0.55
N PRO A 111 -0.47 -7.02 0.16
CA PRO A 111 -0.10 -8.43 0.02
C PRO A 111 -0.42 -9.01 -1.35
N THR A 112 -1.29 -8.35 -2.12
CA THR A 112 -1.73 -8.77 -3.44
C THR A 112 -1.15 -7.90 -4.55
N ALA A 113 0.12 -7.54 -4.45
CA ALA A 113 0.85 -6.73 -5.43
C ALA A 113 1.96 -7.54 -6.13
N PRO A 114 1.62 -8.59 -6.92
CA PRO A 114 2.61 -9.51 -7.48
C PRO A 114 3.51 -8.88 -8.57
N PHE A 115 3.17 -7.69 -9.03
CA PHE A 115 3.95 -6.97 -10.05
C PHE A 115 4.90 -5.91 -9.48
N ILE A 116 4.98 -5.81 -8.15
CA ILE A 116 5.98 -4.95 -7.53
C ILE A 116 7.37 -5.55 -7.73
N THR A 117 8.34 -4.71 -8.02
CA THR A 117 9.73 -5.15 -8.22
C THR A 117 10.65 -4.50 -7.20
N PRO A 118 11.79 -5.16 -6.86
CA PRO A 118 12.79 -4.59 -5.98
C PRO A 118 13.28 -3.21 -6.44
N ASP A 119 13.55 -3.06 -7.73
CA ASP A 119 14.05 -1.80 -8.32
C ASP A 119 13.04 -0.65 -8.14
N ARG A 120 11.73 -0.95 -8.28
CA ARG A 120 10.69 0.06 -8.07
C ARG A 120 10.61 0.52 -6.62
N LEU A 121 10.83 -0.38 -5.68
CA LEU A 121 10.89 -0.02 -4.26
C LEU A 121 12.12 0.83 -3.97
N ALA A 122 13.28 0.45 -4.49
CA ALA A 122 14.51 1.21 -4.32
C ALA A 122 14.39 2.61 -4.96
N GLU A 123 13.87 2.69 -6.20
CA GLU A 123 13.62 3.96 -6.89
C GLU A 123 12.69 4.88 -6.07
N ALA A 124 11.60 4.31 -5.52
CA ALA A 124 10.64 5.07 -4.74
C ALA A 124 11.24 5.64 -3.45
N MET A 125 12.02 4.84 -2.71
CA MET A 125 12.70 5.28 -1.49
C MET A 125 13.73 6.35 -1.78
N HIS A 126 14.52 6.17 -2.84
CA HIS A 126 15.51 7.18 -3.28
C HIS A 126 14.84 8.49 -3.70
N LEU A 127 13.75 8.42 -4.48
CA LEU A 127 13.02 9.61 -4.92
C LEU A 127 12.42 10.39 -3.74
N LEU A 128 11.87 9.67 -2.75
CA LEU A 128 11.34 10.28 -1.53
C LEU A 128 12.43 11.08 -0.79
N GLU A 129 13.62 10.50 -0.65
CA GLU A 129 14.77 11.14 0.00
C GLU A 129 15.29 12.33 -0.82
N GLU A 130 15.50 12.15 -2.13
CA GLU A 130 15.98 13.19 -3.04
C GLU A 130 15.07 14.43 -3.05
N LYS A 131 13.76 14.20 -3.14
CA LYS A 131 12.76 15.28 -3.17
C LYS A 131 12.43 15.82 -1.79
N LYS A 132 12.95 15.21 -0.71
CA LYS A 132 12.60 15.54 0.68
C LYS A 132 11.07 15.56 0.90
N GLY A 133 10.37 14.65 0.22
CA GLY A 133 8.94 14.55 0.28
C GLY A 133 8.46 13.89 1.59
N ASP A 134 7.25 14.23 2.02
CA ASP A 134 6.63 13.58 3.18
C ASP A 134 5.96 12.27 2.81
N THR A 135 5.49 12.16 1.55
CA THR A 135 4.78 10.98 1.06
C THR A 135 5.03 10.79 -0.44
N LEU A 136 5.19 9.55 -0.86
CA LEU A 136 5.27 9.16 -2.26
C LEU A 136 4.17 8.15 -2.57
N LEU A 137 3.31 8.46 -3.54
CA LEU A 137 2.22 7.63 -3.98
C LEU A 137 2.41 7.25 -5.45
N PRO A 138 2.28 5.96 -5.79
CA PRO A 138 2.26 5.55 -7.18
C PRO A 138 0.93 5.93 -7.82
N VAL A 139 1.02 6.48 -9.01
CA VAL A 139 -0.14 7.00 -9.75
C VAL A 139 -0.11 6.54 -11.20
N VAL A 140 -1.26 6.47 -11.82
CA VAL A 140 -1.40 6.22 -13.26
C VAL A 140 -2.23 7.32 -13.90
N ARG A 141 -1.87 7.64 -15.13
CA ARG A 141 -2.68 8.55 -15.93
C ARG A 141 -3.91 7.83 -16.47
N PHE A 142 -5.06 8.47 -16.42
CA PHE A 142 -6.25 7.97 -17.10
C PHE A 142 -6.03 7.93 -18.62
N SER A 143 -6.41 6.81 -19.24
CA SER A 143 -6.38 6.68 -20.70
C SER A 143 -7.37 7.59 -21.39
N PHE A 144 -8.52 7.84 -20.73
CA PHE A 144 -9.55 8.77 -21.19
C PHE A 144 -9.88 9.78 -20.11
N PRO A 145 -10.27 11.01 -20.48
CA PRO A 145 -10.67 12.02 -19.50
C PRO A 145 -11.87 11.52 -18.66
N PRO A 146 -11.75 11.40 -17.34
CA PRO A 146 -12.84 10.98 -16.46
C PRO A 146 -14.06 11.91 -16.54
N GLN A 147 -13.86 13.14 -17.02
CA GLN A 147 -14.94 14.10 -17.27
C GLN A 147 -15.96 13.62 -18.31
N ARG A 148 -15.58 12.64 -19.13
CA ARG A 148 -16.47 12.00 -20.12
C ARG A 148 -17.12 10.72 -19.61
N CYS A 149 -17.05 10.45 -18.31
CA CYS A 149 -17.68 9.27 -17.80
C CYS A 149 -19.20 9.36 -17.89
N VAL A 150 -19.81 8.23 -18.19
CA VAL A 150 -21.25 8.04 -18.21
C VAL A 150 -21.68 7.21 -17.01
N VAL A 151 -22.89 7.42 -16.56
CA VAL A 151 -23.58 6.61 -15.56
C VAL A 151 -24.80 5.98 -16.19
N GLN A 152 -25.19 4.81 -15.76
CA GLN A 152 -26.40 4.14 -16.18
C GLN A 152 -27.51 4.47 -15.19
N ASP A 153 -28.67 4.90 -15.71
CA ASP A 153 -29.88 5.12 -14.91
C ASP A 153 -30.61 3.79 -14.60
N GLU A 154 -31.72 3.89 -13.87
CA GLU A 154 -32.53 2.72 -13.47
C GLU A 154 -33.19 2.01 -14.66
N ASP A 155 -33.42 2.71 -15.77
CA ASP A 155 -34.02 2.19 -17.01
C ASP A 155 -32.95 1.64 -17.98
N GLY A 156 -31.66 1.74 -17.63
CA GLY A 156 -30.54 1.22 -18.43
C GLY A 156 -29.98 2.22 -19.46
N TYR A 157 -30.47 3.45 -19.51
CA TYR A 157 -29.92 4.47 -20.39
C TYR A 157 -28.62 5.07 -19.83
N LEU A 158 -27.76 5.57 -20.74
CA LEU A 158 -26.50 6.18 -20.38
C LEU A 158 -26.60 7.70 -20.38
N GLU A 159 -26.26 8.29 -19.27
CA GLU A 159 -26.15 9.75 -19.13
C GLU A 159 -24.73 10.18 -18.78
N PHE A 160 -24.33 11.35 -19.25
CA PHE A 160 -23.06 11.92 -18.82
C PHE A 160 -23.13 12.33 -17.35
N LYS A 161 -22.19 11.83 -16.54
CA LYS A 161 -22.11 12.21 -15.12
C LYS A 161 -21.95 13.73 -14.92
N TRP A 162 -21.33 14.42 -15.88
CA TRP A 162 -21.13 15.86 -15.86
C TRP A 162 -21.53 16.47 -17.22
N PRO A 163 -22.83 16.63 -17.50
CA PRO A 163 -23.31 17.06 -18.81
C PRO A 163 -22.77 18.45 -19.23
N ASN A 164 -22.54 19.35 -18.29
CA ASN A 164 -22.02 20.69 -18.55
C ASN A 164 -20.55 20.72 -19.03
N ILE A 165 -19.83 19.62 -18.90
CA ILE A 165 -18.40 19.52 -19.25
C ILE A 165 -18.21 18.84 -20.61
N VAL A 166 -19.20 18.13 -21.11
CA VAL A 166 -19.11 17.29 -22.32
C VAL A 166 -18.77 18.10 -23.58
N THR A 167 -19.25 19.34 -23.65
CA THR A 167 -19.01 20.25 -24.77
C THR A 167 -17.62 20.91 -24.75
N ALA A 168 -16.90 20.80 -23.63
CA ALA A 168 -15.55 21.34 -23.51
C ALA A 168 -14.54 20.58 -24.38
N VAL A 169 -13.68 21.30 -25.08
CA VAL A 169 -12.66 20.70 -25.95
C VAL A 169 -11.63 19.95 -25.07
N PRO A 170 -11.35 18.65 -25.32
CA PRO A 170 -10.45 17.85 -24.49
C PRO A 170 -9.03 18.41 -24.30
N ARG A 171 -8.59 19.29 -25.20
CA ARG A 171 -7.26 19.92 -25.14
C ARG A 171 -7.09 20.92 -23.99
N ILE A 172 -8.20 21.35 -23.37
CA ILE A 172 -8.20 22.32 -22.26
C ILE A 172 -8.09 21.62 -20.90
N TRP A 173 -8.28 20.30 -20.85
CA TRP A 173 -8.28 19.57 -19.58
C TRP A 173 -6.87 19.18 -19.16
N SER A 174 -6.53 19.53 -17.93
CA SER A 174 -5.32 19.02 -17.30
C SER A 174 -5.38 17.50 -17.18
N PRO A 175 -4.26 16.79 -17.32
CA PRO A 175 -4.21 15.35 -17.09
C PRO A 175 -4.70 15.03 -15.69
N ILE A 176 -5.68 14.13 -15.57
CA ILE A 176 -6.12 13.62 -14.29
C ILE A 176 -5.35 12.33 -13.99
N ILE A 177 -4.82 12.27 -12.80
CA ILE A 177 -4.01 11.17 -12.29
C ILE A 177 -4.82 10.50 -11.19
N MET A 178 -4.86 9.18 -11.17
CA MET A 178 -5.46 8.44 -10.07
C MET A 178 -4.43 7.63 -9.31
N MET A 179 -4.69 7.42 -8.03
CA MET A 179 -3.93 6.48 -7.21
C MET A 179 -4.13 5.06 -7.76
N ARG A 180 -3.05 4.30 -7.83
CA ARG A 180 -3.11 2.90 -8.24
C ARG A 180 -3.35 2.02 -7.03
N ASP A 181 -4.51 1.33 -6.99
CA ASP A 181 -4.91 0.45 -5.87
C ASP A 181 -3.96 -0.72 -5.57
N SER A 182 -3.10 -1.08 -6.49
CA SER A 182 -2.16 -2.19 -6.33
C SER A 182 -0.82 -1.76 -5.77
N SER A 183 -0.74 -0.60 -5.16
CA SER A 183 0.53 0.04 -5.00
C SER A 183 0.89 0.36 -3.58
N THR A 184 2.09 0.26 -3.41
CA THR A 184 2.96 0.67 -2.33
C THR A 184 2.79 2.15 -2.07
N VAL A 185 2.39 2.51 -0.88
CA VAL A 185 2.61 3.85 -0.35
C VAL A 185 4.00 3.83 0.26
N CYS A 186 4.97 4.40 -0.43
CA CYS A 186 6.31 4.60 0.13
C CYS A 186 6.39 5.97 0.76
N GLY A 187 6.74 6.00 2.03
CA GLY A 187 7.09 7.20 2.77
C GLY A 187 5.89 7.89 3.40
N CYS A 188 5.72 7.67 4.68
CA CYS A 188 5.32 8.72 5.59
C CYS A 188 6.55 9.04 6.42
N ARG A 189 7.17 10.19 6.25
CA ARG A 189 7.84 10.80 7.38
C ARG A 189 6.73 10.97 8.40
N LEU A 190 6.76 10.16 9.44
CA LEU A 190 5.79 10.23 10.50
C LEU A 190 5.98 11.57 11.22
N PHE A 191 5.18 12.55 10.81
CA PHE A 191 4.99 13.74 11.63
C PHE A 191 4.20 13.33 12.87
N TRP A 192 4.91 12.94 13.91
CA TRP A 192 4.39 12.96 15.27
C TRP A 192 4.25 14.40 15.77
N HIS A 193 3.70 15.28 14.94
CA HIS A 193 3.33 16.63 15.33
C HIS A 193 2.06 17.02 14.60
N SER A 194 0.95 16.44 14.98
CA SER A 194 -0.33 17.11 14.84
C SER A 194 -1.07 17.04 16.15
N ARG A 195 -0.78 18.03 16.98
CA ARG A 195 -1.83 18.56 17.82
C ARG A 195 -2.93 19.09 16.89
N ILE A 196 -4.09 18.55 16.95
CA ILE A 196 -5.37 19.26 16.89
C ILE A 196 -6.23 18.71 18.01
#